data_c54dd44f23d2f708221fc975ca0392b8
#
_entry.id   c54dd44f23d2f708221fc975ca0392b8
#
_cell.length_a   1.000
_cell.length_b   1.000
_cell.length_c   1.000
_cell.angle_alpha   90.00
_cell.angle_beta   90.00
_cell.angle_gamma   90.00
#
_symmetry.space_group_name_H-M   'P 1'
#
loop_
_entity.id
_entity.type
_entity.pdbx_description
1 polymer ?
#
loop_
_entity_poly.entity_id
_entity_poly.type
_entity_poly.pdbx_seq_one_letter_code
_entity_poly.pdbx_strand_id
1 'polypeptide(L)'
;MISVYRIREAIETATATERQIGEFVLENRDFVIESSVQELAKAIGVSPAAIVRFSKKVGFKGFSNMKMLLAQDKSPQKTIVFDAIIQESDSLDTLMDKARLSNLNTTDLTYKLLDRETYNETVNRLIGARRIYLTGIGASHLVATDMFQKLVRIDQNVICVEEYNLFLSSLANATSEDVLLGFSYSGQTPEVLYAFELAKEKGMYTSAVTQIGNNALSKIANSTFTIPSEETDLRLGSISSRYAMLHVVDLLYYGIVRDDFDNNRKRLENTREVIKKFKF
;
A
#
# COMPACT_ATOMS: atom_id res chain seq x y z
N MET A 1 10.45 12.31 4.51
CA MET A 1 10.72 10.90 4.10
C MET A 1 9.85 10.43 2.94
N ILE A 2 8.56 10.76 2.89
CA ILE A 2 7.69 10.41 1.76
C ILE A 2 8.21 10.94 0.42
N SER A 3 8.71 12.17 0.39
CA SER A 3 9.20 12.78 -0.84
C SER A 3 10.41 12.06 -1.40
N VAL A 4 11.35 11.71 -0.54
CA VAL A 4 12.55 10.94 -0.89
C VAL A 4 12.17 9.57 -1.44
N TYR A 5 11.23 8.93 -0.79
CA TYR A 5 10.75 7.62 -1.16
C TYR A 5 10.09 7.63 -2.56
N ARG A 6 9.17 8.56 -2.81
CA ARG A 6 8.51 8.75 -4.11
C ARG A 6 9.51 9.01 -5.24
N ILE A 7 10.57 9.80 -4.95
CA ILE A 7 11.61 10.10 -5.95
C ILE A 7 12.42 8.84 -6.27
N ARG A 8 12.80 8.02 -5.28
CA ARG A 8 13.53 6.76 -5.51
C ARG A 8 12.75 5.80 -6.39
N GLU A 9 11.50 5.56 -6.07
CA GLU A 9 10.62 4.72 -6.87
C GLU A 9 10.50 5.20 -8.31
N ALA A 10 10.34 6.51 -8.49
CA ALA A 10 10.22 7.07 -9.82
C ALA A 10 11.50 6.90 -10.66
N ILE A 11 12.68 6.82 -10.04
CA ILE A 11 13.97 6.64 -10.72
C ILE A 11 14.07 5.25 -11.36
N GLU A 12 13.49 4.21 -10.80
CA GLU A 12 13.60 2.85 -11.32
C GLU A 12 12.99 2.68 -12.72
N THR A 13 11.90 3.41 -13.00
CA THR A 13 11.20 3.36 -14.30
C THR A 13 11.34 4.65 -15.12
N ALA A 14 12.29 5.51 -14.73
CA ALA A 14 12.48 6.84 -15.31
C ALA A 14 13.26 6.83 -16.63
N THR A 15 12.97 7.81 -17.50
CA THR A 15 13.85 8.15 -18.63
C THR A 15 15.21 8.65 -18.12
N ALA A 16 16.24 8.65 -18.98
CA ALA A 16 17.58 9.11 -18.61
C ALA A 16 17.58 10.50 -17.94
N THR A 17 16.83 11.46 -18.51
CA THR A 17 16.71 12.82 -17.96
C THR A 17 15.98 12.84 -16.61
N GLU A 18 14.92 12.07 -16.44
CA GLU A 18 14.19 11.98 -15.18
C GLU A 18 15.02 11.32 -14.08
N ARG A 19 15.78 10.29 -14.44
CA ARG A 19 16.73 9.62 -13.55
C ARG A 19 17.77 10.61 -13.06
N GLN A 20 18.38 11.35 -13.96
CA GLN A 20 19.37 12.38 -13.63
C GLN A 20 18.81 13.44 -12.67
N ILE A 21 17.56 13.89 -12.87
CA ILE A 21 16.88 14.82 -11.97
C ILE A 21 16.67 14.18 -10.60
N GLY A 22 16.14 12.97 -10.55
CA GLY A 22 15.83 12.27 -9.32
C GLY A 22 17.08 11.97 -8.48
N GLU A 23 18.14 11.46 -9.10
CA GLU A 23 19.42 11.18 -8.43
C GLU A 23 20.01 12.46 -7.85
N PHE A 24 20.08 13.55 -8.64
CA PHE A 24 20.58 14.84 -8.15
C PHE A 24 19.77 15.36 -6.96
N VAL A 25 18.44 15.26 -7.01
CA VAL A 25 17.56 15.69 -5.92
C VAL A 25 17.81 14.89 -4.65
N LEU A 26 18.06 13.58 -4.76
CA LEU A 26 18.35 12.72 -3.61
C LEU A 26 19.70 13.00 -2.98
N GLU A 27 20.71 13.31 -3.78
CA GLU A 27 22.07 13.56 -3.32
C GLU A 27 22.27 14.98 -2.79
N ASN A 28 21.54 15.96 -3.33
CA ASN A 28 21.77 17.40 -3.07
C ASN A 28 20.56 18.09 -2.44
N ARG A 29 19.90 17.46 -1.47
CA ARG A 29 18.61 17.91 -0.90
C ARG A 29 18.61 19.35 -0.38
N ASP A 30 19.64 19.71 0.38
CA ASP A 30 19.74 21.06 0.96
C ASP A 30 19.82 22.11 -0.14
N PHE A 31 20.63 21.87 -1.18
CA PHE A 31 20.69 22.70 -2.38
C PHE A 31 19.32 22.80 -3.07
N VAL A 32 18.62 21.67 -3.26
CA VAL A 32 17.29 21.65 -3.90
C VAL A 32 16.26 22.45 -3.10
N ILE A 33 16.30 22.35 -1.77
CA ILE A 33 15.37 23.07 -0.87
C ILE A 33 15.61 24.59 -0.96
N GLU A 34 16.83 25.04 -1.16
CA GLU A 34 17.19 26.46 -1.23
C GLU A 34 17.05 27.05 -2.63
N SER A 35 17.25 26.25 -3.68
CA SER A 35 17.31 26.71 -5.07
C SER A 35 15.96 27.05 -5.69
N SER A 36 15.97 27.97 -6.66
CA SER A 36 14.88 28.14 -7.63
C SER A 36 14.87 27.01 -8.65
N VAL A 37 13.78 26.86 -9.41
CA VAL A 37 13.70 25.86 -10.49
C VAL A 37 14.73 26.14 -11.60
N GLN A 38 15.07 27.40 -11.83
CA GLN A 38 16.08 27.82 -12.81
C GLN A 38 17.49 27.43 -12.37
N GLU A 39 17.85 27.68 -11.12
CA GLU A 39 19.15 27.31 -10.54
C GLU A 39 19.34 25.80 -10.51
N LEU A 40 18.30 25.06 -10.09
CA LEU A 40 18.32 23.61 -10.13
C LEU A 40 18.47 23.07 -11.56
N ALA A 41 17.74 23.64 -12.51
CA ALA A 41 17.82 23.25 -13.92
C ALA A 41 19.23 23.46 -14.50
N LYS A 42 19.86 24.58 -14.15
CA LYS A 42 21.24 24.90 -14.53
C LYS A 42 22.23 23.93 -13.90
N ALA A 43 22.07 23.59 -12.63
CA ALA A 43 22.94 22.66 -11.90
C ALA A 43 22.91 21.24 -12.47
N ILE A 44 21.74 20.77 -12.88
CA ILE A 44 21.55 19.43 -13.45
C ILE A 44 21.86 19.40 -14.95
N GLY A 45 21.79 20.53 -15.66
CA GLY A 45 21.93 20.59 -17.12
C GLY A 45 20.64 20.23 -17.88
N VAL A 46 19.46 20.51 -17.30
CA VAL A 46 18.13 20.22 -17.88
C VAL A 46 17.28 21.49 -17.99
N SER A 47 16.12 21.41 -18.68
CA SER A 47 15.21 22.55 -18.72
C SER A 47 14.38 22.68 -17.42
N PRO A 48 14.01 23.91 -17.00
CA PRO A 48 13.09 24.10 -15.87
C PRO A 48 11.76 23.34 -16.03
N ALA A 49 11.26 23.25 -17.26
CA ALA A 49 10.04 22.51 -17.57
C ALA A 49 10.21 20.98 -17.32
N ALA A 50 11.40 20.43 -17.51
CA ALA A 50 11.66 19.02 -17.20
C ALA A 50 11.56 18.75 -15.70
N ILE A 51 12.08 19.63 -14.86
CA ILE A 51 11.97 19.51 -13.38
C ILE A 51 10.52 19.57 -12.93
N VAL A 52 9.73 20.50 -13.47
CA VAL A 52 8.30 20.63 -13.12
C VAL A 52 7.52 19.38 -13.56
N ARG A 53 7.78 18.86 -14.77
CA ARG A 53 7.16 17.60 -15.23
C ARG A 53 7.55 16.42 -14.36
N PHE A 54 8.84 16.29 -14.03
CA PHE A 54 9.32 15.25 -13.13
C PHE A 54 8.62 15.32 -11.77
N SER A 55 8.57 16.51 -11.14
CA SER A 55 7.89 16.71 -9.86
C SER A 55 6.42 16.24 -9.91
N LYS A 56 5.70 16.59 -10.99
CA LYS A 56 4.30 16.16 -11.17
C LYS A 56 4.18 14.65 -11.40
N LYS A 57 5.07 14.07 -12.19
CA LYS A 57 5.12 12.61 -12.46
C LYS A 57 5.35 11.80 -11.18
N VAL A 58 6.16 12.33 -10.27
CA VAL A 58 6.46 11.73 -8.96
C VAL A 58 5.33 11.95 -7.93
N GLY A 59 4.23 12.60 -8.33
CA GLY A 59 3.04 12.78 -7.50
C GLY A 59 3.06 14.03 -6.63
N PHE A 60 3.91 15.01 -6.92
CA PHE A 60 3.85 16.34 -6.31
C PHE A 60 2.99 17.29 -7.14
N LYS A 61 2.42 18.33 -6.51
CA LYS A 61 1.67 19.38 -7.23
C LYS A 61 2.55 20.22 -8.15
N GLY A 62 3.87 20.11 -8.03
CA GLY A 62 4.90 20.81 -8.79
C GLY A 62 6.18 20.98 -7.98
N PHE A 63 7.19 21.68 -8.54
CA PHE A 63 8.50 21.83 -7.92
C PHE A 63 8.45 22.50 -6.53
N SER A 64 7.67 23.56 -6.36
CA SER A 64 7.53 24.24 -5.05
C SER A 64 6.93 23.32 -3.98
N ASN A 65 5.97 22.48 -4.34
CA ASN A 65 5.39 21.48 -3.44
C ASN A 65 6.41 20.37 -3.11
N MET A 66 7.18 19.91 -4.09
CA MET A 66 8.27 18.96 -3.87
C MET A 66 9.31 19.52 -2.89
N LYS A 67 9.76 20.78 -3.06
CA LYS A 67 10.68 21.46 -2.13
C LYS A 67 10.16 21.52 -0.71
N MET A 68 8.91 21.94 -0.55
CA MET A 68 8.27 22.05 0.76
C MET A 68 8.24 20.70 1.48
N LEU A 69 7.87 19.64 0.78
CA LEU A 69 7.79 18.29 1.34
C LEU A 69 9.20 17.70 1.60
N LEU A 70 10.18 17.96 0.75
CA LEU A 70 11.58 17.61 1.01
C LEU A 70 12.15 18.31 2.24
N ALA A 71 11.78 19.56 2.48
CA ALA A 71 12.17 20.31 3.68
C ALA A 71 11.54 19.73 4.97
N GLN A 72 10.31 19.24 4.89
CA GLN A 72 9.64 18.54 6.01
C GLN A 72 10.25 17.17 6.31
N ASP A 73 10.86 16.53 5.30
CA ASP A 73 11.51 15.23 5.44
C ASP A 73 12.89 15.26 6.14
N LYS A 74 13.27 16.33 6.81
CA LYS A 74 14.60 16.55 7.44
C LYS A 74 14.97 15.65 8.62
N SER A 75 14.24 14.59 8.90
CA SER A 75 14.65 13.62 9.92
C SER A 75 15.64 12.60 9.34
N PRO A 76 16.82 12.40 9.95
CA PRO A 76 17.81 11.45 9.44
C PRO A 76 17.40 10.03 9.83
N GLN A 77 16.49 9.42 9.07
CA GLN A 77 16.31 7.98 9.15
C GLN A 77 16.99 7.33 7.95
N LYS A 78 18.01 6.53 8.24
CA LYS A 78 18.67 5.68 7.26
C LYS A 78 17.61 4.80 6.58
N THR A 79 17.49 4.91 5.26
CA THR A 79 16.68 3.97 4.47
C THR A 79 17.35 2.62 4.61
N ILE A 80 16.64 1.66 5.18
CA ILE A 80 17.14 0.29 5.35
C ILE A 80 16.88 -0.43 4.02
N VAL A 81 17.94 -0.61 3.22
CA VAL A 81 17.95 -1.48 2.05
C VAL A 81 18.09 -2.93 2.53
N PHE A 82 17.64 -3.93 1.76
CA PHE A 82 17.67 -5.35 2.11
C PHE A 82 19.01 -5.85 2.68
N ASP A 83 20.14 -5.50 2.05
CA ASP A 83 21.48 -5.81 2.53
C ASP A 83 21.84 -5.14 3.86
N ALA A 84 21.01 -4.17 4.30
CA ALA A 84 21.14 -3.52 5.59
C ALA A 84 20.31 -4.21 6.70
N ILE A 85 19.36 -5.11 6.36
CA ILE A 85 18.55 -5.83 7.38
C ILE A 85 19.36 -6.99 7.94
N ILE A 86 20.03 -7.79 7.09
CA ILE A 86 20.83 -8.94 7.54
C ILE A 86 22.21 -8.87 6.90
N GLN A 87 23.25 -8.93 7.72
CA GLN A 87 24.62 -9.12 7.32
C GLN A 87 25.18 -10.36 8.01
N GLU A 88 26.08 -11.07 7.37
CA GLU A 88 26.72 -12.27 7.93
C GLU A 88 27.39 -12.00 9.29
N SER A 89 27.87 -10.77 9.49
CA SER A 89 28.49 -10.30 10.72
C SER A 89 27.51 -9.88 11.83
N ASP A 90 26.19 -9.88 11.59
CA ASP A 90 25.22 -9.44 12.58
C ASP A 90 25.10 -10.47 13.73
N SER A 91 25.13 -9.99 14.97
CA SER A 91 24.70 -10.76 16.12
C SER A 91 23.17 -10.89 16.16
N LEU A 92 22.65 -11.86 16.90
CA LEU A 92 21.19 -12.01 17.09
C LEU A 92 20.57 -10.76 17.73
N ASP A 93 21.27 -10.12 18.66
CA ASP A 93 20.82 -8.86 19.28
C ASP A 93 20.74 -7.72 18.24
N THR A 94 21.75 -7.62 17.36
CA THR A 94 21.74 -6.66 16.26
C THR A 94 20.56 -6.89 15.31
N LEU A 95 20.22 -8.15 15.02
CA LEU A 95 19.06 -8.50 14.19
C LEU A 95 17.74 -8.11 14.85
N MET A 96 17.59 -8.26 16.16
CA MET A 96 16.40 -7.82 16.89
C MET A 96 16.21 -6.30 16.77
N ASP A 97 17.27 -5.52 16.95
CA ASP A 97 17.20 -4.07 16.83
C ASP A 97 16.90 -3.62 15.40
N LYS A 98 17.55 -4.22 14.41
CA LYS A 98 17.28 -3.95 13.00
C LYS A 98 15.84 -4.28 12.60
N ALA A 99 15.32 -5.45 13.01
CA ALA A 99 13.94 -5.84 12.75
C ALA A 99 12.95 -4.86 13.39
N ARG A 100 13.18 -4.44 14.65
CA ARG A 100 12.35 -3.44 15.32
C ARG A 100 12.33 -2.12 14.58
N LEU A 101 13.49 -1.62 14.18
CA LEU A 101 13.60 -0.36 13.44
C LEU A 101 12.91 -0.44 12.06
N SER A 102 13.09 -1.56 11.34
CA SER A 102 12.42 -1.81 10.06
C SER A 102 10.89 -1.79 10.21
N ASN A 103 10.35 -2.51 11.20
CA ASN A 103 8.91 -2.56 11.44
C ASN A 103 8.33 -1.18 11.81
N LEU A 104 9.02 -0.41 12.66
CA LEU A 104 8.60 0.95 13.01
C LEU A 104 8.61 1.87 11.79
N ASN A 105 9.63 1.77 10.94
CA ASN A 105 9.72 2.54 9.71
C ASN A 105 8.61 2.18 8.72
N THR A 106 8.37 0.89 8.48
CA THR A 106 7.29 0.41 7.62
C THR A 106 5.93 0.90 8.10
N THR A 107 5.69 0.83 9.42
CA THR A 107 4.45 1.35 10.02
C THR A 107 4.29 2.84 9.78
N ASP A 108 5.29 3.65 10.13
CA ASP A 108 5.26 5.11 9.99
C ASP A 108 5.07 5.53 8.53
N LEU A 109 5.80 4.91 7.59
CA LEU A 109 5.67 5.18 6.16
C LEU A 109 4.29 4.77 5.62
N THR A 110 3.75 3.64 6.06
CA THR A 110 2.42 3.19 5.62
C THR A 110 1.37 4.24 5.98
N TYR A 111 1.28 4.66 7.25
CA TYR A 111 0.30 5.67 7.66
C TYR A 111 0.50 7.04 7.00
N LYS A 112 1.73 7.40 6.65
CA LYS A 112 2.01 8.63 5.90
C LYS A 112 1.56 8.58 4.43
N LEU A 113 1.53 7.38 3.83
CA LEU A 113 1.08 7.18 2.45
C LEU A 113 -0.44 7.09 2.31
N LEU A 114 -1.15 6.78 3.40
CA LEU A 114 -2.60 6.62 3.37
C LEU A 114 -3.30 7.95 3.10
N ASP A 115 -4.21 7.92 2.11
CA ASP A 115 -5.08 9.03 1.79
C ASP A 115 -6.43 8.90 2.51
N ARG A 116 -6.88 9.99 3.13
CA ARG A 116 -8.12 10.00 3.91
C ARG A 116 -9.37 9.89 3.06
N GLU A 117 -9.37 10.44 1.87
CA GLU A 117 -10.51 10.38 0.95
C GLU A 117 -10.71 8.96 0.45
N THR A 118 -9.62 8.33 -0.03
CA THR A 118 -9.59 6.91 -0.41
C THR A 118 -10.06 6.00 0.73
N TYR A 119 -9.61 6.26 1.96
CA TYR A 119 -10.03 5.50 3.14
C TYR A 119 -11.53 5.62 3.39
N ASN A 120 -12.06 6.83 3.45
CA ASN A 120 -13.48 7.09 3.71
C ASN A 120 -14.37 6.49 2.62
N GLU A 121 -14.02 6.65 1.35
CA GLU A 121 -14.76 6.07 0.24
C GLU A 121 -14.77 4.54 0.33
N THR A 122 -13.61 3.91 0.50
CA THR A 122 -13.52 2.45 0.55
C THR A 122 -14.28 1.87 1.73
N VAL A 123 -14.20 2.48 2.92
CA VAL A 123 -14.97 2.04 4.10
C VAL A 123 -16.47 2.11 3.82
N ASN A 124 -16.96 3.20 3.24
CA ASN A 124 -18.39 3.35 2.91
C ASN A 124 -18.85 2.30 1.89
N ARG A 125 -18.01 1.99 0.89
CA ARG A 125 -18.29 0.93 -0.10
C ARG A 125 -18.35 -0.45 0.54
N LEU A 126 -17.43 -0.76 1.45
CA LEU A 126 -17.39 -2.04 2.16
C LEU A 126 -18.61 -2.23 3.09
N ILE A 127 -19.03 -1.16 3.78
CA ILE A 127 -20.23 -1.19 4.64
C ILE A 127 -21.50 -1.44 3.83
N GLY A 128 -21.64 -0.78 2.69
CA GLY A 128 -22.82 -0.91 1.82
C GLY A 128 -22.80 -2.13 0.89
N ALA A 129 -21.73 -2.93 0.89
CA ALA A 129 -21.59 -4.04 -0.03
C ALA A 129 -22.56 -5.19 0.29
N ARG A 130 -23.25 -5.71 -0.73
CA ARG A 130 -24.00 -6.95 -0.63
C ARG A 130 -23.09 -8.12 -0.27
N ARG A 131 -21.86 -8.12 -0.86
CA ARG A 131 -20.83 -9.12 -0.63
C ARG A 131 -19.45 -8.50 -0.87
N ILE A 132 -18.48 -8.88 -0.07
CA ILE A 132 -17.09 -8.47 -0.18
C ILE A 132 -16.27 -9.65 -0.70
N TYR A 133 -15.57 -9.46 -1.81
CA TYR A 133 -14.61 -10.42 -2.35
C TYR A 133 -13.20 -9.98 -1.97
N LEU A 134 -12.40 -10.91 -1.43
CA LEU A 134 -11.02 -10.67 -1.05
C LEU A 134 -10.10 -11.56 -1.86
N THR A 135 -9.07 -10.99 -2.50
CA THR A 135 -8.11 -11.73 -3.31
C THR A 135 -6.67 -11.29 -3.09
N GLY A 136 -5.76 -12.23 -3.24
CA GLY A 136 -4.32 -12.07 -3.16
C GLY A 136 -3.65 -13.43 -3.34
N ILE A 137 -2.38 -13.46 -3.71
CA ILE A 137 -1.63 -14.70 -3.93
C ILE A 137 -0.46 -14.77 -2.95
N GLY A 138 -0.16 -15.96 -2.42
CA GLY A 138 0.93 -16.20 -1.49
C GLY A 138 0.82 -15.37 -0.20
N ALA A 139 1.84 -14.59 0.13
CA ALA A 139 1.83 -13.73 1.32
C ALA A 139 0.69 -12.69 1.32
N SER A 140 0.26 -12.23 0.15
CA SER A 140 -0.88 -11.33 0.01
C SER A 140 -2.21 -12.04 0.30
N HIS A 141 -2.31 -13.36 0.05
CA HIS A 141 -3.48 -14.14 0.46
C HIS A 141 -3.60 -14.27 1.98
N LEU A 142 -2.49 -14.33 2.71
CA LEU A 142 -2.51 -14.30 4.19
C LEU A 142 -3.15 -13.01 4.71
N VAL A 143 -2.91 -11.88 4.05
CA VAL A 143 -3.52 -10.59 4.39
C VAL A 143 -5.03 -10.61 4.07
N ALA A 144 -5.42 -11.15 2.91
CA ALA A 144 -6.83 -11.34 2.57
C ALA A 144 -7.56 -12.23 3.59
N THR A 145 -6.90 -13.31 4.02
CA THR A 145 -7.42 -14.23 5.04
C THR A 145 -7.57 -13.55 6.41
N ASP A 146 -6.64 -12.68 6.80
CA ASP A 146 -6.75 -11.90 8.04
C ASP A 146 -7.99 -10.98 8.01
N MET A 147 -8.21 -10.27 6.90
CA MET A 147 -9.42 -9.45 6.73
C MET A 147 -10.69 -10.31 6.74
N PHE A 148 -10.68 -11.48 6.07
CA PHE A 148 -11.77 -12.43 6.08
C PHE A 148 -12.17 -12.84 7.50
N GLN A 149 -11.19 -13.27 8.31
CA GLN A 149 -11.44 -13.69 9.69
C GLN A 149 -12.03 -12.57 10.55
N LYS A 150 -11.63 -11.33 10.34
CA LYS A 150 -12.18 -10.16 11.02
C LYS A 150 -13.62 -9.88 10.61
N LEU A 151 -13.91 -9.90 9.30
CA LEU A 151 -15.23 -9.61 8.75
C LEU A 151 -16.29 -10.66 9.10
N VAL A 152 -15.94 -11.94 9.08
CA VAL A 152 -16.85 -13.04 9.51
C VAL A 152 -17.33 -12.83 10.93
N ARG A 153 -16.49 -12.32 11.83
CA ARG A 153 -16.86 -12.11 13.24
C ARG A 153 -17.87 -10.99 13.46
N ILE A 154 -18.03 -10.10 12.50
CA ILE A 154 -19.04 -9.03 12.52
C ILE A 154 -20.19 -9.28 11.53
N ASP A 155 -20.34 -10.54 11.08
CA ASP A 155 -21.43 -10.99 10.22
C ASP A 155 -21.47 -10.30 8.85
N GLN A 156 -20.29 -9.97 8.29
CA GLN A 156 -20.19 -9.49 6.91
C GLN A 156 -20.21 -10.65 5.92
N ASN A 157 -20.93 -10.47 4.82
CA ASN A 157 -20.96 -11.45 3.73
C ASN A 157 -19.68 -11.35 2.92
N VAL A 158 -18.70 -12.22 3.20
CA VAL A 158 -17.35 -12.13 2.62
C VAL A 158 -16.93 -13.45 1.99
N ILE A 159 -16.27 -13.37 0.86
CA ILE A 159 -15.65 -14.49 0.13
C ILE A 159 -14.14 -14.25 0.07
N CYS A 160 -13.38 -15.23 0.56
CA CYS A 160 -11.93 -15.32 0.44
C CYS A 160 -11.58 -16.78 0.21
N VAL A 161 -11.14 -17.12 -0.98
CA VAL A 161 -10.82 -18.51 -1.38
C VAL A 161 -9.41 -18.54 -1.96
N GLU A 162 -8.59 -19.44 -1.47
CA GLU A 162 -7.18 -19.58 -1.88
C GLU A 162 -7.07 -20.23 -3.26
N GLU A 163 -7.92 -21.23 -3.56
CA GLU A 163 -7.95 -21.87 -4.86
C GLU A 163 -8.53 -20.89 -5.89
N TYR A 164 -7.72 -20.54 -6.88
CA TYR A 164 -8.03 -19.43 -7.77
C TYR A 164 -9.22 -19.68 -8.71
N ASN A 165 -9.39 -20.91 -9.24
CA ASN A 165 -10.54 -21.22 -10.09
C ASN A 165 -11.85 -21.20 -9.31
N LEU A 166 -11.83 -21.63 -8.05
CA LEU A 166 -13.00 -21.56 -7.17
C LEU A 166 -13.31 -20.10 -6.81
N PHE A 167 -12.28 -19.27 -6.59
CA PHE A 167 -12.45 -17.83 -6.42
C PHE A 167 -13.12 -17.19 -7.64
N LEU A 168 -12.62 -17.47 -8.86
CA LEU A 168 -13.23 -16.99 -10.10
C LEU A 168 -14.66 -17.46 -10.29
N SER A 169 -14.93 -18.73 -9.95
CA SER A 169 -16.29 -19.29 -9.99
C SER A 169 -17.24 -18.54 -9.04
N SER A 170 -16.75 -18.13 -7.86
CA SER A 170 -17.54 -17.31 -6.94
C SER A 170 -17.79 -15.89 -7.50
N LEU A 171 -16.80 -15.31 -8.16
CA LEU A 171 -16.86 -13.96 -8.75
C LEU A 171 -17.76 -13.94 -10.01
N ALA A 172 -17.97 -15.10 -10.68
CA ALA A 172 -18.82 -15.20 -11.86
C ALA A 172 -20.25 -14.67 -11.63
N ASN A 173 -20.79 -14.83 -10.41
CA ASN A 173 -22.13 -14.38 -10.02
C ASN A 173 -22.13 -13.06 -9.22
N ALA A 174 -21.04 -12.33 -9.24
CA ALA A 174 -20.95 -11.01 -8.61
C ALA A 174 -21.77 -9.97 -9.40
N THR A 175 -22.17 -8.91 -8.72
CA THR A 175 -22.97 -7.81 -9.27
C THR A 175 -22.35 -6.45 -8.91
N SER A 176 -22.90 -5.36 -9.43
CA SER A 176 -22.46 -4.00 -9.11
C SER A 176 -22.67 -3.58 -7.65
N GLU A 177 -23.44 -4.37 -6.86
CA GLU A 177 -23.63 -4.15 -5.44
C GLU A 177 -22.51 -4.79 -4.57
N ASP A 178 -21.61 -5.53 -5.21
CA ASP A 178 -20.49 -6.21 -4.55
C ASP A 178 -19.21 -5.37 -4.64
N VAL A 179 -18.27 -5.64 -3.75
CA VAL A 179 -16.97 -4.97 -3.69
C VAL A 179 -15.84 -6.01 -3.81
N LEU A 180 -14.82 -5.72 -4.60
CA LEU A 180 -13.58 -6.47 -4.64
C LEU A 180 -12.45 -5.68 -3.94
N LEU A 181 -11.85 -6.26 -2.91
CA LEU A 181 -10.62 -5.78 -2.29
C LEU A 181 -9.49 -6.73 -2.61
N GLY A 182 -8.45 -6.24 -3.29
CA GLY A 182 -7.33 -7.05 -3.76
C GLY A 182 -5.98 -6.59 -3.21
N PHE A 183 -5.15 -7.58 -2.89
CA PHE A 183 -3.82 -7.39 -2.34
C PHE A 183 -2.77 -7.91 -3.31
N SER A 184 -1.93 -7.03 -3.84
CA SER A 184 -0.79 -7.39 -4.68
C SER A 184 0.34 -6.39 -4.48
N TYR A 185 1.42 -6.79 -3.83
CA TYR A 185 2.54 -5.90 -3.56
C TYR A 185 3.10 -5.28 -4.86
N SER A 186 3.46 -6.09 -5.83
CA SER A 186 3.97 -5.61 -7.12
C SER A 186 2.92 -4.89 -7.98
N GLY A 187 1.62 -5.14 -7.72
CA GLY A 187 0.55 -4.70 -8.59
C GLY A 187 0.59 -5.28 -10.00
N GLN A 188 1.30 -6.43 -10.18
CA GLN A 188 1.53 -7.09 -11.46
C GLN A 188 1.09 -8.57 -11.44
N THR A 189 0.50 -9.07 -10.34
CA THR A 189 0.09 -10.47 -10.19
C THR A 189 -1.05 -10.78 -11.17
N PRO A 190 -0.85 -11.68 -12.15
CA PRO A 190 -1.82 -11.90 -13.23
C PRO A 190 -3.21 -12.30 -12.73
N GLU A 191 -3.27 -13.15 -11.71
CA GLU A 191 -4.52 -13.63 -11.12
C GLU A 191 -5.31 -12.47 -10.48
N VAL A 192 -4.62 -11.57 -9.78
CA VAL A 192 -5.27 -10.40 -9.15
C VAL A 192 -5.73 -9.42 -10.23
N LEU A 193 -4.92 -9.18 -11.27
CA LEU A 193 -5.30 -8.31 -12.39
C LEU A 193 -6.53 -8.83 -13.11
N TYR A 194 -6.58 -10.12 -13.44
CA TYR A 194 -7.73 -10.74 -14.11
C TYR A 194 -9.00 -10.65 -13.26
N ALA A 195 -8.90 -10.87 -11.94
CA ALA A 195 -10.03 -10.70 -11.04
C ALA A 195 -10.57 -9.26 -11.03
N PHE A 196 -9.69 -8.26 -11.11
CA PHE A 196 -10.08 -6.84 -11.19
C PHE A 196 -10.72 -6.48 -12.53
N GLU A 197 -10.21 -7.02 -13.64
CA GLU A 197 -10.83 -6.85 -14.96
C GLU A 197 -12.24 -7.43 -14.98
N LEU A 198 -12.42 -8.66 -14.47
CA LEU A 198 -13.73 -9.30 -14.38
C LEU A 198 -14.69 -8.53 -13.44
N ALA A 199 -14.20 -8.03 -12.31
CA ALA A 199 -15.00 -7.20 -11.41
C ALA A 199 -15.45 -5.89 -12.07
N LYS A 200 -14.57 -5.26 -12.84
CA LYS A 200 -14.89 -4.06 -13.61
C LYS A 200 -15.95 -4.31 -14.68
N GLU A 201 -15.89 -5.43 -15.41
CA GLU A 201 -16.91 -5.84 -16.38
C GLU A 201 -18.29 -5.99 -15.72
N LYS A 202 -18.33 -6.40 -14.46
CA LYS A 202 -19.56 -6.54 -13.67
C LYS A 202 -20.03 -5.25 -12.98
N GLY A 203 -19.30 -4.16 -13.16
CA GLY A 203 -19.60 -2.85 -12.54
C GLY A 203 -19.34 -2.80 -11.03
N MET A 204 -18.57 -3.75 -10.47
CA MET A 204 -18.21 -3.76 -9.07
C MET A 204 -17.30 -2.58 -8.71
N TYR A 205 -17.40 -2.09 -7.48
CA TYR A 205 -16.35 -1.24 -6.93
C TYR A 205 -15.13 -2.08 -6.58
N THR A 206 -13.95 -1.61 -6.99
CA THR A 206 -12.68 -2.31 -6.75
C THR A 206 -11.71 -1.44 -5.98
N SER A 207 -11.11 -1.99 -4.93
CA SER A 207 -10.07 -1.34 -4.15
C SER A 207 -8.81 -2.20 -4.10
N ALA A 208 -7.66 -1.61 -4.36
CA ALA A 208 -6.37 -2.30 -4.38
C ALA A 208 -5.47 -1.86 -3.23
N VAL A 209 -4.69 -2.80 -2.69
CA VAL A 209 -3.57 -2.49 -1.81
C VAL A 209 -2.29 -2.94 -2.52
N THR A 210 -1.42 -1.99 -2.88
CA THR A 210 -0.21 -2.25 -3.67
C THR A 210 0.91 -1.28 -3.31
N GLN A 211 2.15 -1.61 -3.68
CA GLN A 211 3.28 -0.69 -3.47
C GLN A 211 3.06 0.63 -4.20
N ILE A 212 3.67 1.68 -3.67
CA ILE A 212 3.71 2.99 -4.33
C ILE A 212 4.34 2.84 -5.71
N GLY A 213 3.82 3.58 -6.69
CA GLY A 213 4.31 3.54 -8.07
C GLY A 213 3.19 3.38 -9.08
N ASN A 214 3.56 3.39 -10.36
CA ASN A 214 2.62 3.28 -11.47
C ASN A 214 2.56 1.82 -11.95
N ASN A 215 1.83 0.97 -11.24
CA ASN A 215 1.67 -0.43 -11.59
C ASN A 215 0.34 -0.73 -12.29
N ALA A 216 0.18 -1.93 -12.84
CA ALA A 216 -1.02 -2.30 -13.61
C ALA A 216 -2.29 -2.30 -12.74
N LEU A 217 -2.20 -2.78 -11.50
CA LEU A 217 -3.35 -2.87 -10.59
C LEU A 217 -3.86 -1.49 -10.19
N SER A 218 -2.96 -0.54 -9.87
CA SER A 218 -3.35 0.83 -9.51
C SER A 218 -4.03 1.60 -10.64
N LYS A 219 -3.83 1.19 -11.90
CA LYS A 219 -4.47 1.82 -13.08
C LYS A 219 -5.90 1.34 -13.31
N ILE A 220 -6.23 0.12 -12.91
CA ILE A 220 -7.53 -0.49 -13.18
C ILE A 220 -8.48 -0.42 -11.99
N ALA A 221 -7.97 -0.27 -10.76
CA ALA A 221 -8.76 -0.14 -9.54
C ALA A 221 -9.48 1.21 -9.45
N ASN A 222 -10.67 1.24 -8.85
CA ASN A 222 -11.39 2.47 -8.53
C ASN A 222 -10.67 3.28 -7.43
N SER A 223 -10.11 2.59 -6.44
CA SER A 223 -9.30 3.21 -5.39
C SER A 223 -8.04 2.38 -5.10
N THR A 224 -7.00 3.03 -4.61
CA THR A 224 -5.74 2.36 -4.33
C THR A 224 -5.14 2.86 -3.02
N PHE A 225 -4.91 1.94 -2.09
CA PHE A 225 -4.06 2.15 -0.92
C PHE A 225 -2.61 1.86 -1.31
N THR A 226 -1.79 2.88 -1.24
CA THR A 226 -0.36 2.74 -1.55
C THR A 226 0.42 2.42 -0.28
N ILE A 227 1.25 1.38 -0.34
CA ILE A 227 2.15 0.97 0.75
C ILE A 227 3.62 1.19 0.35
N PRO A 228 4.56 1.23 1.32
CA PRO A 228 5.98 1.38 1.02
C PRO A 228 6.51 0.25 0.11
N SER A 229 7.46 0.59 -0.77
CA SER A 229 8.23 -0.37 -1.58
C SER A 229 9.62 -0.51 -0.97
N GLU A 230 9.71 -1.27 0.11
CA GLU A 230 10.96 -1.51 0.84
C GLU A 230 11.61 -2.85 0.48
N GLU A 231 10.92 -3.67 -0.31
CA GLU A 231 11.39 -5.01 -0.68
C GLU A 231 11.94 -5.01 -2.10
N THR A 232 13.15 -5.53 -2.26
CA THR A 232 13.78 -5.77 -3.57
C THR A 232 13.22 -7.06 -4.20
N ASP A 233 13.62 -7.37 -5.44
CA ASP A 233 13.19 -8.59 -6.14
C ASP A 233 13.60 -9.87 -5.38
N LEU A 234 14.74 -9.85 -4.70
CA LEU A 234 15.15 -10.92 -3.78
C LEU A 234 14.59 -10.64 -2.39
N ARG A 235 13.42 -11.23 -2.08
CA ARG A 235 12.68 -10.99 -0.82
C ARG A 235 13.03 -12.00 0.26
N LEU A 236 13.17 -11.52 1.50
CA LEU A 236 13.25 -12.36 2.71
C LEU A 236 11.84 -12.79 3.20
N GLY A 237 10.92 -13.16 2.29
CA GLY A 237 9.61 -13.69 2.68
C GLY A 237 8.50 -12.66 2.88
N SER A 238 8.53 -11.53 2.16
CA SER A 238 7.44 -10.52 2.17
C SER A 238 7.11 -10.02 3.58
N ILE A 239 8.11 -9.63 4.36
CA ILE A 239 7.94 -9.21 5.76
C ILE A 239 7.33 -7.81 5.82
N SER A 240 8.02 -6.80 5.29
CA SER A 240 7.58 -5.40 5.36
C SER A 240 6.29 -5.16 4.59
N SER A 241 6.17 -5.72 3.38
CA SER A 241 4.96 -5.60 2.55
C SER A 241 3.73 -6.18 3.24
N ARG A 242 3.86 -7.34 3.89
CA ARG A 242 2.77 -7.96 4.65
C ARG A 242 2.34 -7.08 5.83
N TYR A 243 3.29 -6.56 6.62
CA TYR A 243 2.97 -5.64 7.72
C TYR A 243 2.26 -4.38 7.23
N ALA A 244 2.77 -3.77 6.16
CA ALA A 244 2.13 -2.60 5.56
C ALA A 244 0.68 -2.87 5.12
N MET A 245 0.43 -4.01 4.46
CA MET A 245 -0.92 -4.42 4.05
C MET A 245 -1.82 -4.70 5.25
N LEU A 246 -1.31 -5.33 6.31
CA LEU A 246 -2.08 -5.59 7.53
C LEU A 246 -2.50 -4.29 8.22
N HIS A 247 -1.68 -3.24 8.22
CA HIS A 247 -2.08 -1.92 8.74
C HIS A 247 -3.27 -1.34 7.96
N VAL A 248 -3.30 -1.50 6.63
CA VAL A 248 -4.45 -1.08 5.81
C VAL A 248 -5.70 -1.88 6.18
N VAL A 249 -5.57 -3.19 6.31
CA VAL A 249 -6.66 -4.10 6.73
C VAL A 249 -7.23 -3.70 8.09
N ASP A 250 -6.36 -3.49 9.08
CA ASP A 250 -6.80 -3.09 10.42
C ASP A 250 -7.55 -1.75 10.41
N LEU A 251 -7.04 -0.79 9.64
CA LEU A 251 -7.66 0.52 9.52
C LEU A 251 -9.04 0.43 8.85
N LEU A 252 -9.18 -0.34 7.76
CA LEU A 252 -10.46 -0.58 7.09
C LEU A 252 -11.44 -1.27 8.04
N TYR A 253 -10.99 -2.28 8.77
CA TYR A 253 -11.80 -3.00 9.74
C TYR A 253 -12.29 -2.08 10.88
N TYR A 254 -11.43 -1.19 11.41
CA TYR A 254 -11.86 -0.20 12.40
C TYR A 254 -12.95 0.72 11.87
N GLY A 255 -12.86 1.14 10.61
CA GLY A 255 -13.88 1.95 9.95
C GLY A 255 -15.23 1.24 9.87
N ILE A 256 -15.22 -0.03 9.46
CA ILE A 256 -16.42 -0.86 9.34
C ILE A 256 -17.05 -1.10 10.73
N VAL A 257 -16.23 -1.46 11.74
CA VAL A 257 -16.75 -1.71 13.11
C VAL A 257 -17.35 -0.44 13.71
N ARG A 258 -16.73 0.71 13.47
CA ARG A 258 -17.17 2.00 14.02
C ARG A 258 -18.55 2.42 13.49
N ASP A 259 -18.91 2.05 12.26
CA ASP A 259 -20.16 2.48 11.63
C ASP A 259 -21.40 1.97 12.37
N ASP A 260 -21.41 0.69 12.79
CA ASP A 260 -22.47 0.07 13.58
C ASP A 260 -21.87 -0.50 14.88
N PHE A 261 -21.29 0.39 15.69
CA PHE A 261 -20.46 0.03 16.83
C PHE A 261 -21.15 -0.92 17.82
N ASP A 262 -22.38 -0.61 18.23
CA ASP A 262 -23.09 -1.39 19.25
C ASP A 262 -23.48 -2.78 18.76
N ASN A 263 -23.93 -2.92 17.51
CA ASN A 263 -24.28 -4.23 16.96
C ASN A 263 -23.02 -5.04 16.64
N ASN A 264 -21.98 -4.42 16.11
CA ASN A 264 -20.71 -5.10 15.85
C ASN A 264 -20.04 -5.58 17.14
N ARG A 265 -20.15 -4.81 18.23
CA ARG A 265 -19.72 -5.26 19.56
C ARG A 265 -20.49 -6.50 20.01
N LYS A 266 -21.82 -6.51 19.89
CA LYS A 266 -22.65 -7.68 20.23
C LYS A 266 -22.30 -8.91 19.38
N ARG A 267 -22.05 -8.72 18.07
CA ARG A 267 -21.61 -9.81 17.16
C ARG A 267 -20.27 -10.40 17.62
N LEU A 268 -19.31 -9.56 17.99
CA LEU A 268 -18.02 -9.99 18.52
C LEU A 268 -18.17 -10.75 19.85
N GLU A 269 -19.03 -10.28 20.76
CA GLU A 269 -19.34 -10.96 22.01
C GLU A 269 -19.99 -12.34 21.76
N ASN A 270 -20.95 -12.43 20.84
CA ASN A 270 -21.59 -13.69 20.43
C ASN A 270 -20.58 -14.70 19.88
N THR A 271 -19.70 -14.28 18.98
CA THR A 271 -18.65 -15.18 18.44
C THR A 271 -17.72 -15.69 19.53
N ARG A 272 -17.37 -14.84 20.50
CA ARG A 272 -16.56 -15.24 21.65
C ARG A 272 -17.27 -16.28 22.53
N GLU A 273 -18.55 -16.10 22.82
CA GLU A 273 -19.33 -17.01 23.64
C GLU A 273 -19.49 -18.41 23.00
N VAL A 274 -19.72 -18.45 21.68
CA VAL A 274 -19.80 -19.73 20.94
C VAL A 274 -18.49 -20.49 21.04
N ILE A 275 -17.35 -19.81 20.80
CA ILE A 275 -16.02 -20.43 20.85
C ILE A 275 -15.69 -20.89 22.28
N LYS A 276 -16.08 -20.10 23.29
CA LYS A 276 -15.87 -20.47 24.70
C LYS A 276 -16.63 -21.74 25.06
N LYS A 277 -17.90 -21.89 24.63
CA LYS A 277 -18.70 -23.12 24.87
C LYS A 277 -18.13 -24.35 24.18
N PHE A 278 -17.43 -24.20 23.05
CA PHE A 278 -16.78 -25.30 22.33
C PHE A 278 -15.53 -25.83 23.07
N LYS A 279 -14.82 -24.97 23.82
CA LYS A 279 -13.57 -25.32 24.49
C LYS A 279 -13.76 -25.97 25.88
N PHE A 280 -14.97 -26.03 26.36
CA PHE A 280 -15.34 -26.62 27.63
C PHE A 280 -16.59 -27.53 27.47
#